data_01fe34118c9783442448457f58d16d5e
#
_entry.id   01fe34118c9783442448457f58d16d5e
#
_cell.length_a   1.000
_cell.length_b   1.000
_cell.length_c   1.000
_cell.angle_alpha   90.00
_cell.angle_beta   90.00
_cell.angle_gamma   90.00
#
_symmetry.space_group_name_H-M   'P 1'
#
loop_
_entity.id
_entity.type
_entity.pdbx_description
1 polymer ?
#
loop_
_entity_poly.entity_id
_entity_poly.type
_entity_poly.pdbx_seq_one_letter_code
_entity_poly.pdbx_strand_id
1 'polypeptide(L)'
;MKTPEGPPEAARGSEPPGQRQVTRRDFFNEISTAALGITGLGAAVVTIRYISPNVLFEPPSKFRAGGPDDYPVDSVTYLRDQQVFIVRTAVGFHAISTICTHLGCITEWKPEDSLIECPCHGSKFNRDGEKVAGPAPRPLSHFAILLTPEGELMVDKLSIVKPADVLKV
;
A
#
# COMPACT_ATOMS: atom_id res chain seq x y z
N MET A 1 73.40 23.04 66.85
CA MET A 1 72.85 22.29 65.73
C MET A 1 71.58 22.99 65.25
N LYS A 2 71.62 23.69 64.12
CA LYS A 2 70.50 24.44 63.53
C LYS A 2 69.89 23.59 62.45
N THR A 3 68.62 23.22 62.60
CA THR A 3 67.79 22.55 61.57
C THR A 3 67.51 23.56 60.45
N PRO A 4 67.61 23.21 59.20
CA PRO A 4 67.22 24.09 58.08
C PRO A 4 65.71 24.15 57.92
N GLU A 5 65.19 25.39 57.87
CA GLU A 5 63.85 25.73 57.51
C GLU A 5 63.56 25.31 56.03
N GLY A 6 62.49 24.59 55.81
CA GLY A 6 62.05 24.25 54.49
C GLY A 6 61.47 25.47 53.74
N PRO A 7 61.39 25.42 52.40
CA PRO A 7 60.95 26.56 51.64
C PRO A 7 59.45 26.85 51.86
N PRO A 8 59.00 28.10 51.70
CA PRO A 8 57.61 28.49 51.96
C PRO A 8 56.67 27.87 50.95
N GLU A 9 55.59 27.36 51.50
CA GLU A 9 54.43 26.80 50.73
C GLU A 9 53.86 27.90 49.82
N ALA A 10 54.13 27.75 48.52
CA ALA A 10 53.60 28.64 47.49
C ALA A 10 52.06 28.64 47.53
N ALA A 11 51.48 29.80 47.72
CA ALA A 11 50.09 30.08 47.70
C ALA A 11 49.42 29.46 46.42
N ARG A 12 48.58 28.50 46.63
CA ARG A 12 47.66 28.04 45.57
C ARG A 12 46.67 29.16 45.22
N GLY A 13 47.04 29.92 44.20
CA GLY A 13 46.08 30.87 43.58
C GLY A 13 44.80 30.22 43.25
N SER A 14 43.71 30.76 43.79
CA SER A 14 42.33 30.41 43.39
C SER A 14 42.13 30.80 41.92
N GLU A 15 42.12 29.82 41.02
CA GLU A 15 41.70 30.03 39.64
C GLU A 15 40.25 30.46 39.63
N PRO A 16 39.87 31.48 38.86
CA PRO A 16 38.49 31.93 38.76
C PRO A 16 37.65 30.83 38.10
N PRO A 17 36.41 30.58 38.58
CA PRO A 17 35.52 29.63 37.96
C PRO A 17 35.02 30.17 36.60
N GLY A 18 35.45 29.55 35.49
CA GLY A 18 34.74 29.89 34.27
C GLY A 18 35.44 29.84 32.92
N GLN A 19 36.66 29.35 32.78
CA GLN A 19 37.25 29.15 31.45
C GLN A 19 37.80 27.73 31.31
N ARG A 20 36.88 26.78 31.04
CA ARG A 20 37.29 25.46 30.57
C ARG A 20 37.95 25.63 29.21
N GLN A 21 39.27 25.59 29.16
CA GLN A 21 40.01 25.62 27.91
C GLN A 21 39.68 24.33 27.14
N VAL A 22 38.87 24.47 26.10
CA VAL A 22 38.51 23.36 25.21
C VAL A 22 39.78 22.96 24.46
N THR A 23 40.28 21.75 24.73
CA THR A 23 41.39 21.21 23.96
C THR A 23 40.91 20.75 22.59
N ARG A 24 41.82 20.64 21.60
CA ARG A 24 41.48 20.10 20.27
C ARG A 24 40.83 18.71 20.36
N ARG A 25 41.28 17.92 21.33
CA ARG A 25 40.74 16.57 21.57
C ARG A 25 39.29 16.62 22.08
N ASP A 26 39.00 17.54 23.02
CA ASP A 26 37.64 17.71 23.55
C ASP A 26 36.68 18.16 22.44
N PHE A 27 37.13 19.11 21.61
CA PHE A 27 36.36 19.58 20.46
C PHE A 27 36.01 18.46 19.49
N PHE A 28 36.98 17.63 19.09
CA PHE A 28 36.72 16.49 18.20
C PHE A 28 35.84 15.43 18.87
N ASN A 29 35.96 15.16 20.15
CA ASN A 29 35.11 14.22 20.87
C ASN A 29 33.67 14.72 20.93
N GLU A 30 33.43 15.99 21.23
CA GLU A 30 32.08 16.57 21.28
C GLU A 30 31.42 16.54 19.91
N ILE A 31 32.12 16.96 18.85
CA ILE A 31 31.56 16.92 17.48
C ILE A 31 31.27 15.49 17.04
N SER A 32 32.19 14.56 17.29
CA SER A 32 32.00 13.15 16.89
C SER A 32 30.81 12.52 17.63
N THR A 33 30.67 12.81 18.92
CA THR A 33 29.57 12.30 19.75
C THR A 33 28.23 12.88 19.27
N ALA A 34 28.19 14.19 18.98
CA ALA A 34 27.01 14.85 18.46
C ALA A 34 26.61 14.28 17.07
N ALA A 35 27.61 14.12 16.19
CA ALA A 35 27.37 13.54 14.85
C ALA A 35 26.84 12.11 14.93
N LEU A 36 27.40 11.26 15.78
CA LEU A 36 26.92 9.90 16.01
C LEU A 36 25.49 9.88 16.59
N GLY A 37 25.18 10.79 17.51
CA GLY A 37 23.85 10.93 18.08
C GLY A 37 22.81 11.32 17.04
N ILE A 38 23.11 12.32 16.20
CA ILE A 38 22.22 12.77 15.12
C ILE A 38 22.02 11.66 14.09
N THR A 39 23.11 11.00 13.68
CA THR A 39 23.05 9.91 12.71
C THR A 39 22.25 8.72 13.26
N GLY A 40 22.48 8.34 14.51
CA GLY A 40 21.75 7.27 15.18
C GLY A 40 20.25 7.56 15.29
N LEU A 41 19.89 8.79 15.68
CA LEU A 41 18.50 9.22 15.76
C LEU A 41 17.84 9.23 14.36
N GLY A 42 18.53 9.77 13.36
CA GLY A 42 18.07 9.77 11.98
C GLY A 42 17.82 8.35 11.44
N ALA A 43 18.77 7.45 11.66
CA ALA A 43 18.63 6.04 11.28
C ALA A 43 17.44 5.37 11.99
N ALA A 44 17.26 5.63 13.29
CA ALA A 44 16.14 5.10 14.06
C ALA A 44 14.80 5.58 13.51
N VAL A 45 14.66 6.88 13.20
CA VAL A 45 13.44 7.45 12.63
C VAL A 45 13.13 6.83 11.27
N VAL A 46 14.11 6.70 10.38
CA VAL A 46 13.94 6.08 9.06
C VAL A 46 13.55 4.62 9.20
N THR A 47 14.20 3.87 10.11
CA THR A 47 13.89 2.46 10.36
C THR A 47 12.45 2.29 10.87
N ILE A 48 12.04 3.11 11.85
CA ILE A 48 10.67 3.08 12.39
C ILE A 48 9.65 3.40 11.29
N ARG A 49 9.92 4.43 10.46
CA ARG A 49 9.04 4.77 9.32
C ARG A 49 8.94 3.64 8.30
N TYR A 50 10.04 2.96 8.03
CA TYR A 50 10.07 1.84 7.08
C TYR A 50 9.33 0.60 7.60
N ILE A 51 9.47 0.29 8.89
CA ILE A 51 8.81 -0.88 9.52
C ILE A 51 7.34 -0.60 9.82
N SER A 52 6.94 0.68 10.01
CA SER A 52 5.55 1.04 10.29
C SER A 52 4.72 0.94 9.01
N PRO A 53 3.88 -0.09 8.85
CA PRO A 53 3.08 -0.24 7.64
C PRO A 53 2.07 0.91 7.52
N ASN A 54 2.03 1.55 6.35
CA ASN A 54 1.08 2.62 6.06
C ASN A 54 -0.26 2.03 5.60
N VAL A 55 -0.90 1.24 6.45
CA VAL A 55 -2.16 0.54 6.16
C VAL A 55 -3.41 1.43 6.23
N LEU A 56 -3.25 2.73 6.50
CA LEU A 56 -4.39 3.65 6.70
C LEU A 56 -5.11 4.07 5.42
N PHE A 57 -4.64 3.65 4.24
CA PHE A 57 -5.18 4.07 2.94
C PHE A 57 -5.50 2.92 1.99
N GLU A 58 -5.73 1.71 2.50
CA GLU A 58 -6.35 0.71 1.63
C GLU A 58 -7.78 1.15 1.30
N PRO A 59 -8.13 1.27 0.01
CA PRO A 59 -9.49 1.59 -0.36
C PRO A 59 -10.43 0.52 0.20
N PRO A 60 -11.64 0.90 0.64
CA PRO A 60 -12.57 -0.05 1.21
C PRO A 60 -12.80 -1.21 0.24
N SER A 61 -12.69 -2.44 0.76
CA SER A 61 -12.90 -3.65 -0.04
C SER A 61 -14.34 -3.78 -0.56
N LYS A 62 -15.27 -3.16 0.15
CA LYS A 62 -16.69 -3.09 -0.20
C LYS A 62 -17.03 -1.73 -0.75
N PHE A 63 -17.71 -1.70 -1.89
CA PHE A 63 -18.17 -0.47 -2.49
C PHE A 63 -19.57 -0.62 -3.05
N ARG A 64 -20.31 0.48 -3.14
CA ARG A 64 -21.62 0.55 -3.77
C ARG A 64 -21.44 0.76 -5.27
N ALA A 65 -22.08 -0.09 -6.06
CA ALA A 65 -22.02 -0.06 -7.51
C ALA A 65 -23.27 0.59 -8.15
N GLY A 66 -24.12 1.24 -7.36
CA GLY A 66 -25.36 1.84 -7.85
C GLY A 66 -26.55 0.90 -7.88
N GLY A 67 -27.63 1.30 -8.53
CA GLY A 67 -28.84 0.49 -8.65
C GLY A 67 -28.76 -0.53 -9.79
N PRO A 68 -29.53 -1.62 -9.72
CA PRO A 68 -29.63 -2.58 -10.83
C PRO A 68 -30.06 -1.95 -12.17
N ASP A 69 -30.86 -0.88 -12.11
CA ASP A 69 -31.39 -0.20 -13.30
C ASP A 69 -30.34 0.66 -14.01
N ASP A 70 -29.21 0.95 -13.36
CA ASP A 70 -28.09 1.68 -13.97
C ASP A 70 -27.34 0.84 -15.02
N TYR A 71 -27.60 -0.47 -15.07
CA TYR A 71 -26.93 -1.42 -15.95
C TYR A 71 -27.91 -2.01 -16.96
N PRO A 72 -27.75 -1.76 -18.26
CA PRO A 72 -28.57 -2.42 -19.28
C PRO A 72 -28.43 -3.95 -19.25
N VAL A 73 -29.51 -4.65 -19.58
CA VAL A 73 -29.44 -6.11 -19.74
C VAL A 73 -28.47 -6.48 -20.86
N ASP A 74 -27.72 -7.55 -20.67
CA ASP A 74 -26.64 -8.02 -21.56
C ASP A 74 -25.49 -7.02 -21.77
N SER A 75 -25.18 -6.22 -20.73
CA SER A 75 -24.08 -5.27 -20.75
C SER A 75 -22.89 -5.69 -19.87
N VAL A 76 -21.73 -5.11 -20.22
CA VAL A 76 -20.51 -5.15 -19.41
C VAL A 76 -20.12 -3.70 -19.12
N THR A 77 -20.18 -3.29 -17.86
CA THR A 77 -19.85 -1.94 -17.43
C THR A 77 -18.54 -1.95 -16.66
N TYR A 78 -17.59 -1.12 -17.08
CA TYR A 78 -16.28 -1.00 -16.43
C TYR A 78 -16.28 0.11 -15.36
N LEU A 79 -16.18 -0.27 -14.11
CA LEU A 79 -15.99 0.64 -12.98
C LEU A 79 -14.49 0.87 -12.77
N ARG A 80 -13.95 1.90 -13.45
CA ARG A 80 -12.48 2.16 -13.52
C ARG A 80 -11.85 2.33 -12.16
N ASP A 81 -12.45 3.14 -11.28
CA ASP A 81 -11.92 3.45 -9.95
C ASP A 81 -11.85 2.22 -9.04
N GLN A 82 -12.71 1.25 -9.28
CA GLN A 82 -12.80 0.01 -8.50
C GLN A 82 -12.08 -1.16 -9.16
N GLN A 83 -11.69 -1.03 -10.44
CA GLN A 83 -11.09 -2.10 -11.26
C GLN A 83 -11.97 -3.35 -11.33
N VAL A 84 -13.28 -3.15 -11.54
CA VAL A 84 -14.29 -4.20 -11.60
C VAL A 84 -15.14 -4.01 -12.85
N PHE A 85 -15.45 -5.11 -13.52
CA PHE A 85 -16.54 -5.19 -14.49
C PHE A 85 -17.81 -5.63 -13.78
N ILE A 86 -18.89 -4.88 -13.95
CA ILE A 86 -20.25 -5.33 -13.62
C ILE A 86 -20.85 -5.88 -14.90
N VAL A 87 -21.17 -7.15 -14.90
CA VAL A 87 -21.80 -7.86 -16.02
C VAL A 87 -23.23 -8.13 -15.66
N ARG A 88 -24.18 -7.54 -16.41
CA ARG A 88 -25.59 -7.86 -16.30
C ARG A 88 -25.98 -8.83 -17.39
N THR A 89 -26.48 -9.99 -16.99
CA THR A 89 -27.07 -11.00 -17.89
C THR A 89 -28.57 -11.03 -17.71
N ALA A 90 -29.28 -11.79 -18.55
CA ALA A 90 -30.72 -12.05 -18.37
C ALA A 90 -31.04 -12.81 -17.06
N VAL A 91 -30.02 -13.46 -16.44
CA VAL A 91 -30.17 -14.27 -15.22
C VAL A 91 -29.88 -13.47 -13.97
N GLY A 92 -29.02 -12.44 -14.08
CA GLY A 92 -28.60 -11.62 -12.94
C GLY A 92 -27.22 -10.93 -13.14
N PHE A 93 -26.56 -10.63 -12.04
CA PHE A 93 -25.33 -9.83 -12.00
C PHE A 93 -24.12 -10.65 -11.59
N HIS A 94 -22.97 -10.32 -12.23
CA HIS A 94 -21.64 -10.76 -11.84
C HIS A 94 -20.74 -9.55 -11.62
N ALA A 95 -19.84 -9.63 -10.65
CA ALA A 95 -18.77 -8.67 -10.49
C ALA A 95 -17.44 -9.39 -10.77
N ILE A 96 -16.71 -8.93 -11.80
CA ILE A 96 -15.50 -9.59 -12.31
C ILE A 96 -14.32 -8.64 -12.19
N SER A 97 -13.17 -9.13 -11.69
CA SER A 97 -11.93 -8.36 -11.62
C SER A 97 -11.43 -7.99 -13.02
N THR A 98 -10.98 -6.76 -13.20
CA THR A 98 -10.30 -6.34 -14.43
C THR A 98 -8.83 -6.75 -14.46
N ILE A 99 -8.32 -7.33 -13.37
CA ILE A 99 -6.90 -7.67 -13.23
C ILE A 99 -6.61 -9.01 -13.89
N CYS A 100 -5.78 -8.99 -14.93
CA CYS A 100 -5.36 -10.18 -15.66
C CYS A 100 -4.61 -11.16 -14.75
N THR A 101 -4.99 -12.41 -14.79
CA THR A 101 -4.38 -13.48 -13.96
C THR A 101 -3.00 -13.92 -14.43
N HIS A 102 -2.47 -13.36 -15.53
CA HIS A 102 -1.10 -13.60 -15.98
C HIS A 102 -0.09 -12.83 -15.12
N LEU A 103 -0.07 -11.50 -15.22
CA LEU A 103 0.90 -10.62 -14.52
C LEU A 103 0.25 -9.33 -13.99
N GLY A 104 -1.04 -9.33 -13.72
CA GLY A 104 -1.70 -8.22 -13.05
C GLY A 104 -2.02 -7.00 -13.91
N CYS A 105 -1.92 -7.09 -15.25
CA CYS A 105 -2.31 -5.98 -16.14
C CYS A 105 -3.82 -5.76 -16.09
N ILE A 106 -4.27 -4.52 -16.31
CA ILE A 106 -5.69 -4.20 -16.46
C ILE A 106 -6.17 -4.68 -17.81
N THR A 107 -7.27 -5.40 -17.82
CA THR A 107 -7.95 -5.88 -19.03
C THR A 107 -8.98 -4.86 -19.52
N GLU A 108 -9.36 -4.94 -20.78
CA GLU A 108 -10.35 -4.09 -21.43
C GLU A 108 -11.47 -4.92 -22.02
N TRP A 109 -12.70 -4.43 -21.92
CA TRP A 109 -13.84 -5.00 -22.62
C TRP A 109 -13.87 -4.53 -24.07
N LYS A 110 -13.97 -5.46 -25.01
CA LYS A 110 -14.10 -5.24 -26.45
C LYS A 110 -15.49 -5.68 -26.89
N PRO A 111 -16.44 -4.73 -27.04
CA PRO A 111 -17.82 -5.07 -27.40
C PRO A 111 -17.95 -5.74 -28.77
N GLU A 112 -17.09 -5.35 -29.72
CA GLU A 112 -17.05 -5.87 -31.08
C GLU A 112 -16.78 -7.38 -31.14
N ASP A 113 -15.92 -7.86 -30.25
CA ASP A 113 -15.53 -9.27 -30.18
C ASP A 113 -16.25 -10.02 -29.06
N SER A 114 -16.98 -9.32 -28.20
CA SER A 114 -17.57 -9.83 -26.95
C SER A 114 -16.53 -10.52 -26.06
N LEU A 115 -15.33 -9.95 -26.01
CA LEU A 115 -14.19 -10.47 -25.25
C LEU A 115 -13.63 -9.43 -24.29
N ILE A 116 -13.09 -9.91 -23.18
CA ILE A 116 -12.23 -9.14 -22.29
C ILE A 116 -10.79 -9.46 -22.68
N GLU A 117 -10.04 -8.46 -23.11
CA GLU A 117 -8.67 -8.61 -23.60
C GLU A 117 -7.65 -7.95 -22.69
N CYS A 118 -6.51 -8.60 -22.53
CA CYS A 118 -5.35 -8.05 -21.83
C CYS A 118 -4.36 -7.48 -22.86
N PRO A 119 -4.12 -6.15 -22.88
CA PRO A 119 -3.25 -5.52 -23.86
C PRO A 119 -1.77 -5.88 -23.71
N CYS A 120 -1.36 -6.36 -22.52
CA CYS A 120 0.05 -6.63 -22.26
C CYS A 120 0.59 -7.86 -23.02
N HIS A 121 -0.12 -8.99 -22.98
CA HIS A 121 0.36 -10.26 -23.55
C HIS A 121 -0.74 -11.02 -24.29
N GLY A 122 -1.85 -10.36 -24.63
CA GLY A 122 -2.90 -10.93 -25.47
C GLY A 122 -3.73 -12.05 -24.83
N SER A 123 -3.81 -12.11 -23.48
CA SER A 123 -4.78 -13.01 -22.85
C SER A 123 -6.20 -12.54 -23.14
N LYS A 124 -7.07 -13.49 -23.52
CA LYS A 124 -8.47 -13.24 -23.86
C LYS A 124 -9.37 -14.05 -22.94
N PHE A 125 -10.44 -13.41 -22.52
CA PHE A 125 -11.48 -14.01 -21.68
C PHE A 125 -12.85 -13.70 -22.31
N ASN A 126 -13.78 -14.60 -22.12
CA ASN A 126 -15.17 -14.33 -22.51
C ASN A 126 -15.83 -13.31 -21.56
N ARG A 127 -17.09 -12.96 -21.85
CA ARG A 127 -17.86 -12.02 -21.02
C ARG A 127 -17.99 -12.44 -19.55
N ASP A 128 -17.98 -13.75 -19.29
CA ASP A 128 -18.08 -14.30 -17.93
C ASP A 128 -16.71 -14.47 -17.26
N GLY A 129 -15.63 -13.91 -17.86
CA GLY A 129 -14.29 -13.96 -17.30
C GLY A 129 -13.57 -15.28 -17.46
N GLU A 130 -14.15 -16.27 -18.18
CA GLU A 130 -13.51 -17.55 -18.48
C GLU A 130 -12.40 -17.35 -19.51
N LYS A 131 -11.28 -18.04 -19.34
CA LYS A 131 -10.14 -17.94 -20.24
C LYS A 131 -10.47 -18.57 -21.60
N VAL A 132 -10.27 -17.82 -22.67
CA VAL A 132 -10.42 -18.27 -24.05
C VAL A 132 -9.06 -18.53 -24.72
N ALA A 133 -8.10 -17.60 -24.52
CA ALA A 133 -6.78 -17.67 -25.14
C ALA A 133 -5.70 -16.93 -24.37
N GLY A 134 -4.43 -17.13 -24.75
CA GLY A 134 -3.29 -16.40 -24.22
C GLY A 134 -2.64 -17.04 -22.98
N PRO A 135 -1.65 -16.37 -22.39
CA PRO A 135 -0.80 -16.95 -21.34
C PRO A 135 -1.44 -16.96 -19.93
N ALA A 136 -2.60 -16.36 -19.70
CA ALA A 136 -3.24 -16.35 -18.39
C ALA A 136 -3.47 -17.80 -17.89
N PRO A 137 -3.09 -18.14 -16.65
CA PRO A 137 -3.19 -19.52 -16.14
C PRO A 137 -4.60 -19.91 -15.68
N ARG A 138 -5.49 -18.95 -15.42
CA ARG A 138 -6.81 -19.17 -14.82
C ARG A 138 -7.80 -18.08 -15.26
N PRO A 139 -9.12 -18.29 -15.07
CA PRO A 139 -10.15 -17.26 -15.29
C PRO A 139 -9.90 -16.00 -14.48
N LEU A 140 -10.58 -14.91 -14.83
CA LEU A 140 -10.66 -13.70 -14.01
C LEU A 140 -11.39 -14.01 -12.69
N SER A 141 -10.97 -13.35 -11.61
CA SER A 141 -11.61 -13.54 -10.31
C SER A 141 -12.98 -12.91 -10.27
N HIS A 142 -13.96 -13.62 -9.70
CA HIS A 142 -15.30 -13.13 -9.43
C HIS A 142 -15.41 -12.66 -8.00
N PHE A 143 -16.06 -11.54 -7.77
CA PHE A 143 -16.30 -10.96 -6.47
C PHE A 143 -17.73 -11.16 -6.02
N ALA A 144 -17.96 -11.27 -4.73
CA ALA A 144 -19.31 -11.32 -4.19
C ALA A 144 -20.04 -10.00 -4.50
N ILE A 145 -21.25 -10.15 -5.04
CA ILE A 145 -22.18 -9.05 -5.31
C ILE A 145 -23.48 -9.32 -4.57
N LEU A 146 -24.00 -8.32 -3.88
CA LEU A 146 -25.18 -8.40 -3.02
C LEU A 146 -26.10 -7.23 -3.31
N LEU A 147 -27.40 -7.42 -3.13
CA LEU A 147 -28.36 -6.33 -3.11
C LEU A 147 -28.53 -5.84 -1.67
N THR A 148 -28.34 -4.55 -1.43
CA THR A 148 -28.57 -3.95 -0.12
C THR A 148 -30.07 -3.75 0.13
N PRO A 149 -30.48 -3.55 1.41
CA PRO A 149 -31.87 -3.21 1.73
C PRO A 149 -32.39 -1.94 1.04
N GLU A 150 -31.46 -1.04 0.68
CA GLU A 150 -31.75 0.21 -0.04
C GLU A 150 -31.92 0.00 -1.55
N GLY A 151 -31.74 -1.23 -2.05
CA GLY A 151 -31.88 -1.58 -3.47
C GLY A 151 -30.63 -1.31 -4.31
N GLU A 152 -29.46 -1.07 -3.68
CA GLU A 152 -28.20 -0.85 -4.37
C GLU A 152 -27.37 -2.12 -4.45
N LEU A 153 -26.59 -2.26 -5.51
CA LEU A 153 -25.60 -3.31 -5.66
C LEU A 153 -24.35 -2.99 -4.80
N MET A 154 -23.96 -3.92 -3.96
CA MET A 154 -22.72 -3.86 -3.17
C MET A 154 -21.79 -4.96 -3.60
N VAL A 155 -20.56 -4.60 -3.93
CA VAL A 155 -19.50 -5.54 -4.32
C VAL A 155 -18.45 -5.62 -3.21
N ASP A 156 -18.06 -6.86 -2.86
CA ASP A 156 -17.00 -7.14 -1.89
C ASP A 156 -15.80 -7.79 -2.60
N LYS A 157 -14.72 -7.02 -2.80
CA LYS A 157 -13.50 -7.48 -3.50
C LYS A 157 -12.67 -8.49 -2.71
N LEU A 158 -12.87 -8.61 -1.39
CA LEU A 158 -12.20 -9.64 -0.59
C LEU A 158 -12.88 -11.00 -0.65
N SER A 159 -14.16 -11.02 -0.99
CA SER A 159 -14.93 -12.26 -1.11
C SER A 159 -14.92 -12.77 -2.54
N ILE A 160 -14.01 -13.71 -2.84
CA ILE A 160 -13.93 -14.35 -4.14
C ILE A 160 -14.95 -15.48 -4.19
N VAL A 161 -15.81 -15.46 -5.21
CA VAL A 161 -16.89 -16.44 -5.43
C VAL A 161 -16.66 -17.23 -6.71
N LYS A 162 -17.46 -18.27 -6.93
CA LYS A 162 -17.42 -19.04 -8.17
C LYS A 162 -18.16 -18.30 -9.30
N PRO A 163 -17.79 -18.50 -10.58
CA PRO A 163 -18.49 -17.90 -11.71
C PRO A 163 -19.99 -18.22 -11.77
N ALA A 164 -20.39 -19.34 -11.18
CA ALA A 164 -21.80 -19.74 -11.12
C ALA A 164 -22.64 -18.99 -10.07
N ASP A 165 -21.99 -18.27 -9.15
CA ASP A 165 -22.66 -17.51 -8.08
C ASP A 165 -23.13 -16.16 -8.64
N VAL A 166 -24.33 -16.16 -9.19
CA VAL A 166 -24.99 -15.00 -9.82
C VAL A 166 -25.97 -14.37 -8.85
N LEU A 167 -25.91 -13.07 -8.65
CA LEU A 167 -26.96 -12.34 -7.95
C LEU A 167 -28.20 -12.25 -8.86
N LYS A 168 -29.26 -12.93 -8.51
CA LYS A 168 -30.56 -12.85 -9.20
C LYS A 168 -31.36 -11.69 -8.61
N VAL A 169 -31.77 -10.77 -9.47
CA VAL A 169 -32.59 -9.60 -9.12
C VAL A 169 -33.79 -9.57 -10.01
#